data_06c2336c0b11c62fa1da839eeefdd1e8
#
_entry.id   06c2336c0b11c62fa1da839eeefdd1e8
#
_cell.length_a   1.000
_cell.length_b   1.000
_cell.length_c   1.000
_cell.angle_alpha   90.00
_cell.angle_beta   90.00
_cell.angle_gamma   90.00
#
_symmetry.space_group_name_H-M   'P 1'
#
loop_
_entity.id
_entity.type
_entity.pdbx_description
1 polymer ?
#
loop_
_entity_poly.entity_id
_entity_poly.type
_entity_poly.pdbx_seq_one_letter_code
_entity_poly.pdbx_strand_id
1 'polypeptide(L)'
;MTFPATDGITDRLQALFAYDASSPLIFSSGLFLFLFAGFLLVYSVFRRAPMARIVYVIAFSLYFYYKSSGIYFLLLVFAAASDFLIARGIYRARFRWTKRWLVVLSVAVNLGMLGYFKYTNFLIDISNQLFGQGFLQFQNIFLPVGISFFVFQSMSYTIDIYRGQLKPLSNWLDYLFYLSFFPQLVAGPIVRARDFIPQIRQNPVVVTREMFGTGVFLILTGLFKKAIISDYISLNFVDRIFDDPALYSGMECLAAVYGYALQIYCDFSGYSDMAIGLALLLGFRFPKNFDAPYKSATITEFWRRWHISLSTWLRDYLYISLGGNRKGRIRTYFNLLVTMLLGGLWHGAAVRFILWGALHGIALALHKLWLSVVPGSKATGAEMRWFWRIPGIFFTFNLVCFGWLMFRAESMKTVQLMLHQIFTNFNPSVIPQVLEGYAGIFLLVGIGYLLHMLPDRCDRWAQRFVTSLPTVVQVLLAACVIWLVMQVKSSDIQPFIYFQF
;
A
#
# COMPACT_ATOMS: atom_id res chain seq x y z
N MET A 1 1.30 43.36 -14.27
CA MET A 1 0.98 41.95 -14.63
C MET A 1 1.56 41.72 -16.01
N THR A 2 2.77 41.20 -16.10
CA THR A 2 3.39 40.74 -17.34
C THR A 2 2.96 39.31 -17.55
N PHE A 3 2.14 39.06 -18.56
CA PHE A 3 1.86 37.70 -19.00
C PHE A 3 3.20 37.07 -19.43
N PRO A 4 3.57 35.86 -18.95
CA PRO A 4 4.74 35.18 -19.47
C PRO A 4 4.49 34.85 -20.94
N ALA A 5 5.56 35.00 -21.73
CA ALA A 5 5.59 34.74 -23.16
C ALA A 5 4.99 33.37 -23.48
N THR A 6 4.33 33.25 -24.60
CA THR A 6 3.70 32.08 -25.17
C THR A 6 4.68 30.90 -25.24
N ASP A 7 4.71 30.08 -24.19
CA ASP A 7 5.34 28.77 -24.26
C ASP A 7 4.65 28.01 -25.41
N GLY A 8 5.42 27.59 -26.39
CA GLY A 8 4.91 26.88 -27.54
C GLY A 8 4.21 25.58 -27.12
N ILE A 9 3.31 25.05 -27.92
CA ILE A 9 2.65 23.75 -27.69
C ILE A 9 3.68 22.66 -27.38
N THR A 10 4.84 22.73 -28.02
CA THR A 10 5.99 21.83 -27.82
C THR A 10 6.51 21.87 -26.39
N ASP A 11 6.66 23.07 -25.80
CA ASP A 11 7.19 23.24 -24.44
C ASP A 11 6.20 22.74 -23.39
N ARG A 12 4.90 22.97 -23.60
CA ARG A 12 3.83 22.43 -22.75
C ARG A 12 3.75 20.90 -22.80
N LEU A 13 3.90 20.32 -24.00
CA LEU A 13 3.96 18.86 -24.15
C LEU A 13 5.20 18.30 -23.49
N GLN A 14 6.36 18.92 -23.69
CA GLN A 14 7.60 18.47 -23.04
C GLN A 14 7.49 18.52 -21.53
N ALA A 15 6.95 19.61 -20.94
CA ALA A 15 6.69 19.73 -19.51
C ALA A 15 5.72 18.65 -19.01
N LEU A 16 4.66 18.33 -19.75
CA LEU A 16 3.69 17.30 -19.40
C LEU A 16 4.32 15.90 -19.29
N PHE A 17 5.27 15.58 -20.18
CA PHE A 17 5.91 14.25 -20.22
C PHE A 17 7.21 14.17 -19.44
N ALA A 18 7.85 15.28 -19.08
CA ALA A 18 9.03 15.31 -18.23
C ALA A 18 8.71 14.95 -16.76
N TYR A 19 9.75 14.56 -16.03
CA TYR A 19 9.64 14.35 -14.59
C TYR A 19 9.41 15.67 -13.87
N ASP A 20 8.45 15.67 -12.94
CA ASP A 20 8.19 16.76 -12.01
C ASP A 20 7.94 16.16 -10.61
N ALA A 21 8.80 16.53 -9.65
CA ALA A 21 8.72 16.02 -8.29
C ALA A 21 7.46 16.48 -7.55
N SER A 22 6.90 17.63 -7.93
CA SER A 22 5.66 18.16 -7.32
C SER A 22 4.41 17.49 -7.85
N SER A 23 4.48 16.80 -9.00
CA SER A 23 3.33 16.20 -9.68
C SER A 23 3.64 14.76 -10.13
N PRO A 24 3.85 13.82 -9.19
CA PRO A 24 4.11 12.41 -9.51
C PRO A 24 2.92 11.76 -10.21
N LEU A 25 3.19 10.89 -11.17
CA LEU A 25 2.14 10.17 -11.90
C LEU A 25 1.51 9.10 -11.00
N ILE A 26 0.23 9.27 -10.68
CA ILE A 26 -0.56 8.33 -9.86
C ILE A 26 -1.78 7.83 -10.64
N PHE A 27 -2.36 6.68 -10.26
CA PHE A 27 -3.48 6.05 -10.98
C PHE A 27 -4.76 6.89 -11.01
N SER A 28 -4.97 7.77 -10.04
CA SER A 28 -6.11 8.68 -10.00
C SER A 28 -5.89 9.99 -10.77
N SER A 29 -4.72 10.20 -11.40
CA SER A 29 -4.47 11.40 -12.20
C SER A 29 -5.09 11.28 -13.60
N GLY A 30 -5.65 12.38 -14.11
CA GLY A 30 -6.21 12.42 -15.46
C GLY A 30 -5.19 12.07 -16.53
N LEU A 31 -3.92 12.53 -16.36
CA LEU A 31 -2.82 12.18 -17.26
C LEU A 31 -2.60 10.67 -17.33
N PHE A 32 -2.58 9.98 -16.16
CA PHE A 32 -2.42 8.53 -16.15
C PHE A 32 -3.56 7.82 -16.87
N LEU A 33 -4.80 8.22 -16.63
CA LEU A 33 -5.97 7.59 -17.25
C LEU A 33 -5.95 7.74 -18.77
N PHE A 34 -5.54 8.93 -19.27
CA PHE A 34 -5.35 9.17 -20.70
C PHE A 34 -4.21 8.32 -21.28
N LEU A 35 -3.05 8.31 -20.62
CA LEU A 35 -1.90 7.50 -21.05
C LEU A 35 -2.21 6.00 -21.04
N PHE A 36 -2.95 5.53 -20.03
CA PHE A 36 -3.35 4.14 -19.93
C PHE A 36 -4.33 3.73 -21.03
N ALA A 37 -5.27 4.59 -21.40
CA ALA A 37 -6.15 4.35 -22.54
C ALA A 37 -5.34 4.18 -23.85
N GLY A 38 -4.41 5.09 -24.13
CA GLY A 38 -3.49 4.98 -25.26
C GLY A 38 -2.62 3.72 -25.20
N PHE A 39 -2.11 3.40 -23.97
CA PHE A 39 -1.33 2.19 -23.74
C PHE A 39 -2.13 0.91 -24.07
N LEU A 40 -3.41 0.82 -23.66
CA LEU A 40 -4.27 -0.33 -23.94
C LEU A 40 -4.50 -0.53 -25.44
N LEU A 41 -4.67 0.55 -26.21
CA LEU A 41 -4.84 0.46 -27.66
C LEU A 41 -3.63 -0.20 -28.31
N VAL A 42 -2.43 0.28 -28.00
CA VAL A 42 -1.18 -0.28 -28.55
C VAL A 42 -0.91 -1.70 -27.99
N TYR A 43 -1.18 -1.94 -26.70
CA TYR A 43 -1.04 -3.25 -26.09
C TYR A 43 -1.88 -4.32 -26.80
N SER A 44 -3.08 -3.95 -27.26
CA SER A 44 -3.98 -4.85 -27.98
C SER A 44 -3.38 -5.41 -29.27
N VAL A 45 -2.50 -4.63 -29.94
CA VAL A 45 -1.80 -5.04 -31.17
C VAL A 45 -0.78 -6.15 -30.86
N PHE A 46 -0.14 -6.10 -29.69
CA PHE A 46 0.89 -7.07 -29.30
C PHE A 46 0.35 -8.35 -28.62
N ARG A 47 -0.96 -8.59 -28.61
CA ARG A 47 -1.57 -9.77 -27.95
C ARG A 47 -0.94 -11.11 -28.35
N ARG A 48 -0.53 -11.26 -29.61
CA ARG A 48 0.07 -12.48 -30.17
C ARG A 48 1.59 -12.43 -30.29
N ALA A 49 2.22 -11.33 -29.91
CA ALA A 49 3.66 -11.12 -30.02
C ALA A 49 4.29 -11.00 -28.60
N PRO A 50 4.59 -12.12 -27.92
CA PRO A 50 4.94 -12.09 -26.49
C PRO A 50 6.19 -11.26 -26.19
N MET A 51 7.22 -11.26 -27.05
CA MET A 51 8.43 -10.48 -26.81
C MET A 51 8.16 -8.98 -26.98
N ALA A 52 7.48 -8.57 -28.05
CA ALA A 52 7.12 -7.15 -28.28
C ALA A 52 6.24 -6.64 -27.13
N ARG A 53 5.27 -7.45 -26.65
CA ARG A 53 4.43 -7.14 -25.50
C ARG A 53 5.24 -6.94 -24.23
N ILE A 54 6.19 -7.85 -23.93
CA ILE A 54 7.06 -7.76 -22.75
C ILE A 54 7.86 -6.46 -22.79
N VAL A 55 8.53 -6.17 -23.91
CA VAL A 55 9.33 -4.96 -24.07
C VAL A 55 8.46 -3.70 -23.95
N TYR A 56 7.29 -3.69 -24.59
CA TYR A 56 6.36 -2.56 -24.54
C TYR A 56 5.87 -2.26 -23.11
N VAL A 57 5.48 -3.31 -22.35
CA VAL A 57 5.05 -3.17 -20.97
C VAL A 57 6.19 -2.71 -20.06
N ILE A 58 7.41 -3.24 -20.25
CA ILE A 58 8.60 -2.77 -19.52
C ILE A 58 8.86 -1.29 -19.80
N ALA A 59 8.84 -0.88 -21.07
CA ALA A 59 9.08 0.51 -21.45
C ALA A 59 8.06 1.46 -20.80
N PHE A 60 6.77 1.13 -20.86
CA PHE A 60 5.73 1.91 -20.19
C PHE A 60 5.88 1.90 -18.66
N SER A 61 6.23 0.78 -18.06
CA SER A 61 6.43 0.66 -16.62
C SER A 61 7.61 1.50 -16.11
N LEU A 62 8.73 1.49 -16.84
CA LEU A 62 9.89 2.32 -16.51
C LEU A 62 9.59 3.80 -16.73
N TYR A 63 8.83 4.16 -17.78
CA TYR A 63 8.36 5.52 -17.98
C TYR A 63 7.41 5.97 -16.84
N PHE A 64 6.45 5.14 -16.44
CA PHE A 64 5.58 5.40 -15.30
C PHE A 64 6.40 5.65 -14.03
N TYR A 65 7.42 4.84 -13.79
CA TYR A 65 8.30 5.00 -12.64
C TYR A 65 9.20 6.23 -12.75
N TYR A 66 9.69 6.56 -13.95
CA TYR A 66 10.39 7.81 -14.21
C TYR A 66 9.54 9.03 -13.86
N LYS A 67 8.27 9.04 -14.25
CA LYS A 67 7.32 10.12 -13.90
C LYS A 67 7.04 10.23 -12.41
N SER A 68 7.26 9.16 -11.65
CA SER A 68 7.03 9.12 -10.20
C SER A 68 8.30 9.36 -9.38
N SER A 69 9.49 9.03 -9.90
CA SER A 69 10.76 9.03 -9.13
C SER A 69 11.97 9.51 -9.91
N GLY A 70 11.80 10.12 -11.09
CA GLY A 70 12.91 10.62 -11.90
C GLY A 70 13.91 9.53 -12.27
N ILE A 71 15.19 9.87 -12.24
CA ILE A 71 16.30 8.98 -12.59
C ILE A 71 16.42 7.73 -11.72
N TYR A 72 15.75 7.71 -10.56
CA TYR A 72 15.81 6.58 -9.62
C TYR A 72 15.17 5.29 -10.17
N PHE A 73 14.53 5.32 -11.36
CA PHE A 73 14.16 4.07 -12.06
C PHE A 73 15.38 3.17 -12.33
N LEU A 74 16.60 3.73 -12.39
CA LEU A 74 17.83 2.98 -12.52
C LEU A 74 18.12 2.08 -11.33
N LEU A 75 17.67 2.44 -10.12
CA LEU A 75 17.77 1.57 -8.94
C LEU A 75 16.92 0.31 -9.08
N LEU A 76 15.74 0.43 -9.68
CA LEU A 76 14.89 -0.72 -9.99
C LEU A 76 15.57 -1.66 -11.00
N VAL A 77 16.16 -1.09 -12.06
CA VAL A 77 16.92 -1.84 -13.06
C VAL A 77 18.14 -2.51 -12.44
N PHE A 78 18.86 -1.81 -11.55
CA PHE A 78 19.99 -2.36 -10.81
C PHE A 78 19.57 -3.51 -9.88
N ALA A 79 18.50 -3.34 -9.10
CA ALA A 79 17.93 -4.40 -8.27
C ALA A 79 17.54 -5.64 -9.10
N ALA A 80 16.90 -5.40 -10.27
CA ALA A 80 16.55 -6.48 -11.19
C ALA A 80 17.80 -7.21 -11.74
N ALA A 81 18.83 -6.49 -12.13
CA ALA A 81 20.07 -7.08 -12.66
C ALA A 81 20.81 -7.88 -11.58
N SER A 82 21.00 -7.29 -10.39
CA SER A 82 21.72 -7.91 -9.28
C SER A 82 21.05 -9.20 -8.82
N ASP A 83 19.74 -9.18 -8.57
CA ASP A 83 19.04 -10.36 -8.05
C ASP A 83 18.81 -11.44 -9.12
N PHE A 84 18.67 -11.07 -10.38
CA PHE A 84 18.69 -12.04 -11.49
C PHE A 84 20.01 -12.82 -11.54
N LEU A 85 21.16 -12.15 -11.42
CA LEU A 85 22.48 -12.78 -11.43
C LEU A 85 22.72 -13.63 -10.17
N ILE A 86 22.38 -13.09 -9.00
CA ILE A 86 22.51 -13.79 -7.71
C ILE A 86 21.64 -15.03 -7.69
N ALA A 87 20.39 -14.96 -8.16
CA ALA A 87 19.46 -16.08 -8.24
C ALA A 87 20.02 -17.25 -9.09
N ARG A 88 20.62 -16.93 -10.24
CA ARG A 88 21.30 -17.92 -11.08
C ARG A 88 22.53 -18.52 -10.38
N GLY A 89 23.28 -17.70 -9.64
CA GLY A 89 24.39 -18.13 -8.80
C GLY A 89 23.94 -19.10 -7.71
N ILE A 90 22.84 -18.77 -6.97
CA ILE A 90 22.25 -19.65 -5.95
C ILE A 90 21.87 -21.01 -6.54
N TYR A 91 21.25 -21.03 -7.71
CA TYR A 91 20.81 -22.27 -8.35
C TYR A 91 21.96 -23.14 -8.81
N ARG A 92 23.03 -22.54 -9.37
CA ARG A 92 24.24 -23.26 -9.88
C ARG A 92 25.20 -23.67 -8.78
N ALA A 93 25.17 -23.03 -7.62
CA ALA A 93 26.10 -23.32 -6.53
C ALA A 93 25.92 -24.77 -6.03
N ARG A 94 27.04 -25.47 -5.88
CA ARG A 94 27.07 -26.84 -5.36
C ARG A 94 27.02 -26.89 -3.84
N PHE A 95 27.72 -25.98 -3.16
CA PHE A 95 27.85 -25.96 -1.71
C PHE A 95 26.76 -25.15 -1.04
N ARG A 96 26.22 -25.65 0.07
CA ARG A 96 25.19 -24.95 0.86
C ARG A 96 25.65 -23.60 1.42
N TRP A 97 26.91 -23.51 1.82
CA TRP A 97 27.45 -22.25 2.32
C TRP A 97 27.51 -21.16 1.25
N THR A 98 27.88 -21.47 0.01
CA THR A 98 27.87 -20.56 -1.12
C THR A 98 26.45 -20.05 -1.38
N LYS A 99 25.44 -20.96 -1.37
CA LYS A 99 24.03 -20.56 -1.50
C LYS A 99 23.61 -19.58 -0.41
N ARG A 100 24.03 -19.82 0.85
CA ARG A 100 23.72 -18.91 1.98
C ARG A 100 24.34 -17.56 1.80
N TRP A 101 25.62 -17.46 1.43
CA TRP A 101 26.29 -16.18 1.21
C TRP A 101 25.68 -15.39 0.06
N LEU A 102 25.26 -16.06 -1.02
CA LEU A 102 24.58 -15.40 -2.13
C LEU A 102 23.21 -14.85 -1.70
N VAL A 103 22.45 -15.57 -0.87
CA VAL A 103 21.19 -15.01 -0.30
C VAL A 103 21.50 -13.83 0.62
N VAL A 104 22.51 -13.93 1.48
CA VAL A 104 22.93 -12.83 2.35
C VAL A 104 23.34 -11.62 1.51
N LEU A 105 24.06 -11.82 0.40
CA LEU A 105 24.42 -10.75 -0.54
C LEU A 105 23.18 -10.09 -1.15
N SER A 106 22.21 -10.88 -1.65
CA SER A 106 20.94 -10.34 -2.17
C SER A 106 20.20 -9.49 -1.12
N VAL A 107 20.05 -10.03 0.09
CA VAL A 107 19.42 -9.33 1.21
C VAL A 107 20.19 -8.05 1.57
N ALA A 108 21.53 -8.13 1.62
CA ALA A 108 22.37 -6.96 1.94
C ALA A 108 22.28 -5.86 0.87
N VAL A 109 22.26 -6.22 -0.42
CA VAL A 109 22.08 -5.25 -1.52
C VAL A 109 20.72 -4.57 -1.42
N ASN A 110 19.65 -5.35 -1.27
CA ASN A 110 18.27 -4.84 -1.21
C ASN A 110 18.02 -4.01 0.05
N LEU A 111 18.38 -4.52 1.22
CA LEU A 111 18.24 -3.78 2.48
C LEU A 111 19.24 -2.63 2.60
N GLY A 112 20.41 -2.72 1.96
CA GLY A 112 21.39 -1.62 1.88
C GLY A 112 20.83 -0.45 1.08
N MET A 113 20.20 -0.70 -0.07
CA MET A 113 19.50 0.34 -0.82
C MET A 113 18.39 0.98 0.03
N LEU A 114 17.52 0.15 0.64
CA LEU A 114 16.47 0.64 1.52
C LEU A 114 17.04 1.40 2.72
N GLY A 115 18.14 0.91 3.29
CA GLY A 115 18.86 1.51 4.41
C GLY A 115 19.34 2.92 4.07
N TYR A 116 20.00 3.06 2.94
CA TYR A 116 20.52 4.35 2.50
C TYR A 116 19.42 5.37 2.25
N PHE A 117 18.43 5.03 1.44
CA PHE A 117 17.40 6.00 1.03
C PHE A 117 16.38 6.32 2.14
N LYS A 118 16.06 5.37 3.00
CA LYS A 118 14.99 5.54 4.00
C LYS A 118 15.51 5.82 5.42
N TYR A 119 16.65 5.22 5.83
CA TYR A 119 17.05 5.24 7.24
C TYR A 119 18.25 6.10 7.54
N THR A 120 18.99 6.63 6.56
CA THR A 120 20.19 7.45 6.81
C THR A 120 19.90 8.63 7.74
N ASN A 121 18.91 9.46 7.41
CA ASN A 121 18.59 10.63 8.22
C ASN A 121 18.02 10.26 9.60
N PHE A 122 17.31 9.15 9.71
CA PHE A 122 16.84 8.64 11.01
C PHE A 122 18.01 8.20 11.91
N LEU A 123 19.03 7.55 11.34
CA LEU A 123 20.22 7.16 12.08
C LEU A 123 21.07 8.39 12.48
N ILE A 124 21.13 9.39 11.60
CA ILE A 124 21.76 10.68 11.90
C ILE A 124 21.05 11.37 13.06
N ASP A 125 19.72 11.42 13.04
CA ASP A 125 18.91 12.00 14.12
C ASP A 125 19.18 11.31 15.47
N ILE A 126 19.14 9.98 15.51
CA ILE A 126 19.47 9.21 16.71
C ILE A 126 20.90 9.50 17.19
N SER A 127 21.86 9.56 16.25
CA SER A 127 23.25 9.84 16.59
C SER A 127 23.42 11.24 17.18
N ASN A 128 22.75 12.24 16.61
CA ASN A 128 22.75 13.61 17.13
C ASN A 128 22.09 13.73 18.49
N GLN A 129 21.04 12.93 18.77
CA GLN A 129 20.43 12.90 20.10
C GLN A 129 21.34 12.24 21.16
N LEU A 130 22.16 11.27 20.77
CA LEU A 130 23.06 10.55 21.69
C LEU A 130 24.39 11.25 21.91
N PHE A 131 24.98 11.82 20.87
CA PHE A 131 26.35 12.38 20.90
C PHE A 131 26.40 13.92 20.86
N GLY A 132 25.25 14.58 20.77
CA GLY A 132 25.11 16.03 20.72
C GLY A 132 24.69 16.54 19.34
N GLN A 133 23.96 17.67 19.35
CA GLN A 133 23.45 18.30 18.13
C GLN A 133 24.58 18.67 17.17
N GLY A 134 24.44 18.26 15.91
CA GLY A 134 25.43 18.55 14.86
C GLY A 134 26.57 17.54 14.76
N PHE A 135 26.56 16.44 15.53
CA PHE A 135 27.54 15.35 15.42
C PHE A 135 27.62 14.79 13.98
N LEU A 136 26.46 14.60 13.33
CA LEU A 136 26.37 14.25 11.92
C LEU A 136 25.42 15.22 11.21
N GLN A 137 25.74 15.55 9.95
CA GLN A 137 24.91 16.43 9.13
C GLN A 137 23.83 15.62 8.38
N PHE A 138 22.58 16.13 8.40
CA PHE A 138 21.50 15.58 7.60
C PHE A 138 21.83 15.63 6.12
N GLN A 139 21.44 14.58 5.41
CA GLN A 139 21.67 14.43 3.98
C GLN A 139 20.42 14.79 3.19
N ASN A 140 20.57 15.46 2.04
CA ASN A 140 19.46 15.69 1.12
C ASN A 140 19.24 14.44 0.26
N ILE A 141 18.52 13.45 0.83
CA ILE A 141 18.25 12.18 0.18
C ILE A 141 16.79 12.14 -0.26
N PHE A 142 16.56 12.08 -1.57
CA PHE A 142 15.23 11.83 -2.13
C PHE A 142 14.85 10.36 -1.95
N LEU A 143 13.70 10.08 -1.33
CA LEU A 143 13.20 8.71 -1.15
C LEU A 143 12.45 8.26 -2.43
N PRO A 144 13.00 7.31 -3.22
CA PRO A 144 12.33 6.83 -4.42
C PRO A 144 11.02 6.13 -4.09
N VAL A 145 9.96 6.52 -4.77
CA VAL A 145 8.63 5.98 -4.56
C VAL A 145 8.61 4.47 -4.82
N GLY A 146 8.00 3.70 -3.93
CA GLY A 146 7.86 2.25 -4.08
C GLY A 146 9.12 1.42 -3.81
N ILE A 147 10.26 2.03 -3.39
CA ILE A 147 11.50 1.29 -3.08
C ILE A 147 11.25 0.17 -2.07
N SER A 148 10.46 0.42 -1.03
CA SER A 148 10.10 -0.56 -0.01
C SER A 148 9.33 -1.77 -0.57
N PHE A 149 8.56 -1.59 -1.64
CA PHE A 149 7.77 -2.65 -2.27
C PHE A 149 8.61 -3.53 -3.19
N PHE A 150 9.36 -2.93 -4.13
CA PHE A 150 10.14 -3.75 -5.06
C PHE A 150 11.31 -4.47 -4.38
N VAL A 151 11.90 -3.92 -3.31
CA VAL A 151 12.92 -4.58 -2.48
C VAL A 151 12.35 -5.88 -1.87
N PHE A 152 11.14 -5.86 -1.34
CA PHE A 152 10.49 -7.05 -0.81
C PHE A 152 10.16 -8.09 -1.89
N GLN A 153 9.71 -7.63 -3.06
CA GLN A 153 9.48 -8.53 -4.19
C GLN A 153 10.78 -9.20 -4.65
N SER A 154 11.85 -8.42 -4.78
CA SER A 154 13.17 -8.87 -5.21
C SER A 154 13.76 -9.89 -4.23
N MET A 155 13.78 -9.57 -2.92
CA MET A 155 14.23 -10.51 -1.88
C MET A 155 13.42 -11.81 -1.87
N SER A 156 12.09 -11.74 -2.06
CA SER A 156 11.26 -12.95 -2.07
C SER A 156 11.65 -13.92 -3.20
N TYR A 157 12.00 -13.39 -4.37
CA TYR A 157 12.45 -14.20 -5.50
C TYR A 157 13.73 -15.00 -5.19
N THR A 158 14.75 -14.33 -4.67
CA THR A 158 16.04 -14.99 -4.35
C THR A 158 15.91 -15.97 -3.18
N ILE A 159 15.09 -15.64 -2.16
CA ILE A 159 14.81 -16.53 -1.03
C ILE A 159 14.03 -17.78 -1.48
N ASP A 160 13.03 -17.63 -2.35
CA ASP A 160 12.24 -18.77 -2.86
C ASP A 160 13.08 -19.71 -3.71
N ILE A 161 14.04 -19.19 -4.48
CA ILE A 161 15.01 -20.03 -5.22
C ILE A 161 15.96 -20.77 -4.25
N TYR A 162 16.45 -20.08 -3.23
CA TYR A 162 17.27 -20.71 -2.19
C TYR A 162 16.54 -21.85 -1.47
N ARG A 163 15.24 -21.65 -1.20
CA ARG A 163 14.36 -22.68 -0.57
C ARG A 163 13.97 -23.80 -1.53
N GLY A 164 14.31 -23.71 -2.82
CA GLY A 164 13.93 -24.69 -3.84
C GLY A 164 12.46 -24.61 -4.26
N GLN A 165 11.77 -23.53 -3.91
CA GLN A 165 10.34 -23.32 -4.23
C GLN A 165 10.12 -22.74 -5.63
N LEU A 166 11.17 -22.14 -6.22
CA LEU A 166 11.16 -21.55 -7.53
C LEU A 166 12.46 -21.87 -8.28
N LYS A 167 12.37 -22.06 -9.59
CA LYS A 167 13.55 -22.11 -10.48
C LYS A 167 13.86 -20.70 -10.97
N PRO A 168 15.15 -20.32 -11.14
CA PRO A 168 15.50 -19.01 -11.65
C PRO A 168 15.06 -18.87 -13.09
N LEU A 169 14.65 -17.65 -13.45
CA LEU A 169 14.31 -17.32 -14.83
C LEU A 169 15.53 -17.41 -15.74
N SER A 170 15.30 -17.88 -16.97
CA SER A 170 16.34 -17.93 -18.03
C SER A 170 16.51 -16.61 -18.74
N ASN A 171 15.45 -15.79 -18.79
CA ASN A 171 15.42 -14.51 -19.48
C ASN A 171 15.34 -13.35 -18.49
N TRP A 172 16.27 -12.40 -18.61
CA TRP A 172 16.33 -11.21 -17.77
C TRP A 172 15.11 -10.28 -17.97
N LEU A 173 14.60 -10.17 -19.22
CA LEU A 173 13.43 -9.34 -19.51
C LEU A 173 12.17 -9.83 -18.77
N ASP A 174 12.01 -11.15 -18.54
CA ASP A 174 10.88 -11.67 -17.77
C ASP A 174 11.00 -11.26 -16.29
N TYR A 175 12.22 -11.23 -15.76
CA TYR A 175 12.45 -10.80 -14.40
C TYR A 175 12.27 -9.27 -14.26
N LEU A 176 12.80 -8.50 -15.22
CA LEU A 176 12.58 -7.05 -15.25
C LEU A 176 11.09 -6.72 -15.38
N PHE A 177 10.34 -7.44 -16.23
CA PHE A 177 8.89 -7.32 -16.32
C PHE A 177 8.22 -7.54 -14.96
N TYR A 178 8.57 -8.66 -14.30
CA TYR A 178 8.01 -8.99 -12.98
C TYR A 178 8.26 -7.86 -11.98
N LEU A 179 9.47 -7.35 -11.89
CA LEU A 179 9.82 -6.37 -10.87
C LEU A 179 9.30 -4.96 -11.22
N SER A 180 9.28 -4.59 -12.51
CA SER A 180 8.90 -3.25 -12.97
C SER A 180 7.42 -3.08 -13.28
N PHE A 181 6.60 -4.15 -13.30
CA PHE A 181 5.21 -4.09 -13.75
C PHE A 181 4.41 -3.00 -13.04
N PHE A 182 4.06 -1.93 -13.76
CA PHE A 182 3.56 -0.68 -13.20
C PHE A 182 2.35 -0.80 -12.27
N PRO A 183 1.38 -1.74 -12.46
CA PRO A 183 0.25 -1.81 -11.54
C PRO A 183 0.64 -2.16 -10.10
N GLN A 184 1.72 -2.94 -9.90
CA GLN A 184 2.17 -3.32 -8.55
C GLN A 184 3.30 -2.45 -8.01
N LEU A 185 4.03 -1.72 -8.90
CA LEU A 185 5.36 -1.17 -8.64
C LEU A 185 5.40 -0.16 -7.49
N VAL A 186 4.41 0.72 -7.41
CA VAL A 186 4.42 1.86 -6.49
C VAL A 186 3.81 1.51 -5.14
N ALA A 187 2.60 0.98 -5.11
CA ALA A 187 1.86 0.61 -3.90
C ALA A 187 0.78 -0.44 -4.17
N GLY A 188 0.94 -1.22 -5.22
CA GLY A 188 0.10 -2.38 -5.49
C GLY A 188 0.33 -3.51 -4.48
N PRO A 189 -0.41 -4.61 -4.58
CA PRO A 189 -0.13 -5.80 -3.78
C PRO A 189 1.31 -6.29 -3.98
N ILE A 190 1.98 -6.74 -2.93
CA ILE A 190 3.31 -7.39 -3.02
C ILE A 190 3.11 -8.77 -3.64
N VAL A 191 3.18 -8.81 -4.98
CA VAL A 191 2.92 -10.04 -5.74
C VAL A 191 4.18 -10.93 -5.73
N ARG A 192 4.00 -12.22 -5.51
CA ARG A 192 5.11 -13.17 -5.47
C ARG A 192 5.50 -13.65 -6.86
N ALA A 193 6.80 -13.85 -7.06
CA ALA A 193 7.35 -14.33 -8.31
C ALA A 193 6.71 -15.65 -8.76
N ARG A 194 6.50 -16.60 -7.85
CA ARG A 194 5.88 -17.91 -8.14
C ARG A 194 4.46 -17.82 -8.67
N ASP A 195 3.70 -16.77 -8.28
CA ASP A 195 2.29 -16.60 -8.66
C ASP A 195 2.14 -15.75 -9.93
N PHE A 196 3.10 -14.89 -10.21
CA PHE A 196 3.03 -13.93 -11.32
C PHE A 196 3.82 -14.36 -12.56
N ILE A 197 5.05 -14.86 -12.39
CA ILE A 197 5.93 -15.23 -13.51
C ILE A 197 5.27 -16.19 -14.52
N PRO A 198 4.51 -17.22 -14.10
CA PRO A 198 3.83 -18.10 -15.07
C PRO A 198 2.86 -17.37 -16.01
N GLN A 199 2.35 -16.19 -15.61
CA GLN A 199 1.40 -15.42 -16.41
C GLN A 199 2.08 -14.59 -17.52
N ILE A 200 3.38 -14.25 -17.38
CA ILE A 200 4.10 -13.33 -18.28
C ILE A 200 4.17 -13.90 -19.70
N ARG A 201 4.40 -15.20 -19.84
CA ARG A 201 4.62 -15.89 -21.12
C ARG A 201 3.35 -16.48 -21.74
N GLN A 202 2.18 -16.22 -21.18
CA GLN A 202 0.91 -16.64 -21.82
C GLN A 202 0.78 -16.07 -23.22
N ASN A 203 0.40 -16.92 -24.21
CA ASN A 203 0.25 -16.53 -25.60
C ASN A 203 -0.88 -17.33 -26.29
N PRO A 204 -1.93 -16.67 -26.81
CA PRO A 204 -2.21 -15.24 -26.64
C PRO A 204 -2.60 -14.89 -25.21
N VAL A 205 -2.41 -13.63 -24.82
CA VAL A 205 -3.04 -13.14 -23.58
C VAL A 205 -4.53 -13.01 -23.84
N VAL A 206 -5.32 -13.63 -22.95
CA VAL A 206 -6.77 -13.63 -23.03
C VAL A 206 -7.33 -12.79 -21.90
N VAL A 207 -7.98 -11.68 -22.24
CA VAL A 207 -8.82 -10.92 -21.30
C VAL A 207 -10.25 -11.41 -21.49
N THR A 208 -10.76 -12.18 -20.53
CA THR A 208 -12.14 -12.64 -20.56
C THR A 208 -13.11 -11.48 -20.27
N ARG A 209 -14.39 -11.64 -20.64
CA ARG A 209 -15.44 -10.66 -20.29
C ARG A 209 -15.52 -10.45 -18.79
N GLU A 210 -15.35 -11.49 -18.00
CA GLU A 210 -15.32 -11.41 -16.54
C GLU A 210 -14.12 -10.61 -16.03
N MET A 211 -12.92 -10.83 -16.56
CA MET A 211 -11.72 -10.05 -16.21
C MET A 211 -11.90 -8.57 -16.56
N PHE A 212 -12.43 -8.28 -17.75
CA PHE A 212 -12.69 -6.91 -18.19
C PHE A 212 -13.69 -6.20 -17.26
N GLY A 213 -14.87 -6.79 -17.04
CA GLY A 213 -15.91 -6.20 -16.20
C GLY A 213 -15.48 -6.06 -14.72
N THR A 214 -14.81 -7.08 -14.18
CA THR A 214 -14.22 -6.99 -12.83
C THR A 214 -13.13 -5.91 -12.77
N GLY A 215 -12.28 -5.81 -13.78
CA GLY A 215 -11.24 -4.79 -13.88
C GLY A 215 -11.82 -3.38 -13.86
N VAL A 216 -12.84 -3.13 -14.69
CA VAL A 216 -13.57 -1.85 -14.71
C VAL A 216 -14.20 -1.56 -13.35
N PHE A 217 -14.92 -2.52 -12.76
CA PHE A 217 -15.54 -2.36 -11.44
C PHE A 217 -14.51 -1.95 -10.37
N LEU A 218 -13.37 -2.64 -10.32
CA LEU A 218 -12.31 -2.36 -9.33
C LEU A 218 -11.65 -0.99 -9.56
N ILE A 219 -11.45 -0.57 -10.80
CA ILE A 219 -10.93 0.77 -11.10
C ILE A 219 -11.92 1.84 -10.62
N LEU A 220 -13.21 1.68 -10.92
CA LEU A 220 -14.24 2.65 -10.53
C LEU A 220 -14.40 2.74 -9.02
N THR A 221 -14.48 1.61 -8.33
CA THR A 221 -14.57 1.58 -6.86
C THR A 221 -13.30 2.10 -6.21
N GLY A 222 -12.12 1.82 -6.80
CA GLY A 222 -10.84 2.34 -6.36
C GLY A 222 -10.74 3.87 -6.50
N LEU A 223 -11.17 4.42 -7.63
CA LEU A 223 -11.24 5.87 -7.85
C LEU A 223 -12.20 6.55 -6.87
N PHE A 224 -13.38 5.97 -6.65
CA PHE A 224 -14.33 6.48 -5.68
C PHE A 224 -13.75 6.51 -4.26
N LYS A 225 -13.14 5.42 -3.81
CA LYS A 225 -12.49 5.35 -2.49
C LYS A 225 -11.37 6.39 -2.36
N LYS A 226 -10.47 6.48 -3.36
CA LYS A 226 -9.31 7.38 -3.30
C LYS A 226 -9.72 8.83 -3.44
N ALA A 227 -10.36 9.19 -4.56
CA ALA A 227 -10.57 10.59 -4.90
C ALA A 227 -11.77 11.25 -4.17
N ILE A 228 -12.83 10.47 -3.92
CA ILE A 228 -14.05 11.03 -3.31
C ILE A 228 -14.04 10.89 -1.79
N ILE A 229 -13.70 9.71 -1.26
CA ILE A 229 -13.74 9.50 0.21
C ILE A 229 -12.43 9.97 0.83
N SER A 230 -11.30 9.36 0.45
CA SER A 230 -10.03 9.56 1.15
C SER A 230 -9.53 10.99 1.02
N ASP A 231 -9.35 11.49 -0.21
CA ASP A 231 -8.73 12.80 -0.44
C ASP A 231 -9.59 13.94 0.09
N TYR A 232 -10.92 13.85 -0.07
CA TYR A 232 -11.82 14.88 0.42
C TYR A 232 -11.85 14.97 1.95
N ILE A 233 -11.90 13.81 2.65
CA ILE A 233 -11.87 13.76 4.13
C ILE A 233 -10.52 14.27 4.65
N SER A 234 -9.41 13.89 3.99
CA SER A 234 -8.05 14.32 4.33
C SER A 234 -7.95 15.84 4.36
N LEU A 235 -8.12 16.47 3.20
CA LEU A 235 -7.92 17.91 3.00
C LEU A 235 -8.85 18.80 3.83
N ASN A 236 -10.09 18.38 3.97
CA ASN A 236 -11.11 19.24 4.54
C ASN A 236 -11.37 19.04 6.04
N PHE A 237 -10.80 17.96 6.65
CA PHE A 237 -11.05 17.69 8.05
C PHE A 237 -9.82 17.10 8.77
N VAL A 238 -9.33 15.93 8.34
CA VAL A 238 -8.33 15.19 9.10
C VAL A 238 -7.02 15.94 9.19
N ASP A 239 -6.49 16.41 8.06
CA ASP A 239 -5.18 17.07 8.01
C ASP A 239 -5.18 18.34 8.86
N ARG A 240 -6.24 19.16 8.78
CA ARG A 240 -6.37 20.39 9.57
C ARG A 240 -6.26 20.14 11.09
N ILE A 241 -6.87 19.06 11.59
CA ILE A 241 -6.89 18.75 13.02
C ILE A 241 -5.55 18.11 13.45
N PHE A 242 -4.94 17.27 12.61
CA PHE A 242 -3.64 16.68 12.92
C PHE A 242 -2.48 17.67 12.82
N ASP A 243 -2.60 18.70 11.98
CA ASP A 243 -1.57 19.73 11.82
C ASP A 243 -1.50 20.65 13.06
N ASP A 244 -2.64 21.05 13.63
CA ASP A 244 -2.70 21.81 14.87
C ASP A 244 -3.83 21.37 15.82
N PRO A 245 -3.65 20.27 16.56
CA PRO A 245 -4.66 19.75 17.47
C PRO A 245 -5.07 20.70 18.61
N ALA A 246 -4.22 21.69 18.94
CA ALA A 246 -4.50 22.62 20.03
C ALA A 246 -5.69 23.52 19.75
N LEU A 247 -6.01 23.76 18.47
CA LEU A 247 -7.14 24.60 18.03
C LEU A 247 -8.50 23.90 18.12
N TYR A 248 -8.52 22.58 18.38
CA TYR A 248 -9.72 21.75 18.31
C TYR A 248 -10.05 21.12 19.66
N SER A 249 -11.33 20.86 19.88
CA SER A 249 -11.78 20.11 21.05
C SER A 249 -11.41 18.63 20.96
N GLY A 250 -11.42 17.95 22.10
CA GLY A 250 -11.18 16.50 22.14
C GLY A 250 -12.19 15.69 21.33
N MET A 251 -13.43 16.20 21.18
CA MET A 251 -14.44 15.57 20.33
C MET A 251 -14.04 15.61 18.84
N GLU A 252 -13.56 16.74 18.37
CA GLU A 252 -13.07 16.90 16.98
C GLU A 252 -11.81 16.06 16.75
N CYS A 253 -10.88 16.05 17.71
CA CYS A 253 -9.69 15.20 17.67
C CYS A 253 -10.04 13.71 17.57
N LEU A 254 -11.02 13.23 18.33
CA LEU A 254 -11.49 11.85 18.27
C LEU A 254 -12.17 11.56 16.92
N ALA A 255 -12.99 12.48 16.42
CA ALA A 255 -13.62 12.37 15.11
C ALA A 255 -12.58 12.31 13.99
N ALA A 256 -11.48 13.08 14.09
CA ALA A 256 -10.38 13.05 13.14
C ALA A 256 -9.62 11.71 13.15
N VAL A 257 -9.46 11.07 14.31
CA VAL A 257 -8.87 9.71 14.40
C VAL A 257 -9.74 8.68 13.67
N TYR A 258 -11.05 8.73 13.83
CA TYR A 258 -11.96 7.84 13.09
C TYR A 258 -12.05 8.21 11.61
N GLY A 259 -12.02 9.50 11.28
CA GLY A 259 -11.91 9.97 9.89
C GLY A 259 -10.66 9.43 9.20
N TYR A 260 -9.50 9.50 9.90
CA TYR A 260 -8.25 8.96 9.39
C TYR A 260 -8.26 7.44 9.21
N ALA A 261 -8.91 6.70 10.11
CA ALA A 261 -9.07 5.25 9.94
C ALA A 261 -9.79 4.90 8.63
N LEU A 262 -10.83 5.65 8.27
CA LEU A 262 -11.50 5.49 6.99
C LEU A 262 -10.64 5.98 5.81
N GLN A 263 -9.99 7.13 5.97
CA GLN A 263 -9.10 7.73 4.97
C GLN A 263 -7.99 6.74 4.56
N ILE A 264 -7.19 6.23 5.51
CA ILE A 264 -6.09 5.30 5.20
C ILE A 264 -6.58 4.00 4.57
N TYR A 265 -7.75 3.50 5.00
CA TYR A 265 -8.36 2.34 4.37
C TYR A 265 -8.78 2.63 2.93
N CYS A 266 -9.48 3.73 2.68
CA CYS A 266 -9.97 4.10 1.36
C CYS A 266 -8.82 4.46 0.41
N ASP A 267 -7.78 5.17 0.89
CA ASP A 267 -6.59 5.48 0.13
C ASP A 267 -5.89 4.20 -0.36
N PHE A 268 -5.55 3.31 0.56
CA PHE A 268 -4.74 2.14 0.23
C PHE A 268 -5.56 1.02 -0.42
N SER A 269 -6.78 0.74 0.04
CA SER A 269 -7.63 -0.24 -0.65
C SER A 269 -8.06 0.25 -2.02
N GLY A 270 -8.31 1.55 -2.18
CA GLY A 270 -8.63 2.16 -3.47
C GLY A 270 -7.47 2.03 -4.47
N TYR A 271 -6.25 2.34 -4.04
CA TYR A 271 -5.06 2.14 -4.86
C TYR A 271 -4.85 0.65 -5.23
N SER A 272 -5.01 -0.26 -4.27
CA SER A 272 -4.91 -1.70 -4.51
C SER A 272 -5.97 -2.21 -5.47
N ASP A 273 -7.22 -1.74 -5.35
CA ASP A 273 -8.31 -2.12 -6.26
C ASP A 273 -8.03 -1.62 -7.68
N MET A 274 -7.56 -0.38 -7.85
CA MET A 274 -7.13 0.12 -9.17
C MET A 274 -5.97 -0.72 -9.73
N ALA A 275 -4.97 -1.06 -8.93
CA ALA A 275 -3.84 -1.89 -9.35
C ALA A 275 -4.28 -3.28 -9.84
N ILE A 276 -5.18 -3.95 -9.10
CA ILE A 276 -5.75 -5.24 -9.48
C ILE A 276 -6.60 -5.10 -10.74
N GLY A 277 -7.41 -4.04 -10.83
CA GLY A 277 -8.24 -3.76 -12.00
C GLY A 277 -7.41 -3.53 -13.28
N LEU A 278 -6.35 -2.70 -13.20
CA LEU A 278 -5.41 -2.46 -14.30
C LEU A 278 -4.75 -3.77 -14.75
N ALA A 279 -4.30 -4.60 -13.80
CA ALA A 279 -3.70 -5.90 -14.11
C ALA A 279 -4.70 -6.82 -14.84
N LEU A 280 -5.97 -6.86 -14.41
CA LEU A 280 -7.04 -7.66 -15.06
C LEU A 280 -7.30 -7.21 -16.50
N LEU A 281 -7.30 -5.90 -16.78
CA LEU A 281 -7.45 -5.37 -18.15
C LEU A 281 -6.27 -5.75 -19.06
N LEU A 282 -5.10 -6.05 -18.47
CA LEU A 282 -3.92 -6.54 -19.19
C LEU A 282 -3.83 -8.08 -19.24
N GLY A 283 -4.81 -8.79 -18.65
CA GLY A 283 -4.83 -10.26 -18.65
C GLY A 283 -4.06 -10.90 -17.50
N PHE A 284 -3.64 -10.10 -16.48
CA PHE A 284 -2.92 -10.59 -15.31
C PHE A 284 -3.81 -10.59 -14.07
N ARG A 285 -3.56 -11.52 -13.16
CA ARG A 285 -4.29 -11.67 -11.90
C ARG A 285 -3.39 -11.38 -10.71
N PHE A 286 -3.83 -10.49 -9.84
CA PHE A 286 -3.21 -10.19 -8.56
C PHE A 286 -4.02 -10.71 -7.39
N PRO A 287 -3.39 -11.00 -6.23
CA PRO A 287 -4.10 -11.36 -5.02
C PRO A 287 -4.84 -10.16 -4.42
N LYS A 288 -5.96 -10.44 -3.73
CA LYS A 288 -6.67 -9.45 -2.92
C LYS A 288 -5.76 -8.94 -1.79
N ASN A 289 -5.79 -7.62 -1.53
CA ASN A 289 -4.94 -6.99 -0.52
C ASN A 289 -5.72 -6.53 0.73
N PHE A 290 -7.02 -6.27 0.61
CA PHE A 290 -7.90 -5.88 1.71
C PHE A 290 -9.20 -6.69 1.67
N ASP A 291 -9.71 -7.06 2.85
CA ASP A 291 -10.94 -7.85 3.01
C ASP A 291 -11.80 -7.31 4.16
N ALA A 292 -12.35 -6.10 4.00
CA ALA A 292 -13.16 -5.41 5.01
C ALA A 292 -12.57 -5.51 6.43
N PRO A 293 -11.36 -4.96 6.68
CA PRO A 293 -10.58 -5.21 7.89
C PRO A 293 -11.23 -4.71 9.19
N TYR A 294 -12.05 -3.67 9.14
CA TYR A 294 -12.72 -3.14 10.34
C TYR A 294 -13.92 -3.99 10.81
N LYS A 295 -14.29 -5.05 10.07
CA LYS A 295 -15.22 -6.10 10.54
C LYS A 295 -14.55 -7.13 11.46
N SER A 296 -13.26 -6.99 11.74
CA SER A 296 -12.49 -7.97 12.50
C SER A 296 -12.82 -7.91 14.00
N ALA A 297 -13.19 -9.04 14.58
CA ALA A 297 -13.46 -9.16 16.00
C ALA A 297 -12.20 -9.41 16.85
N THR A 298 -11.05 -9.68 16.21
CA THR A 298 -9.77 -9.89 16.89
C THR A 298 -8.62 -9.28 16.08
N ILE A 299 -7.54 -8.92 16.79
CA ILE A 299 -6.34 -8.38 16.11
C ILE A 299 -5.71 -9.39 15.14
N THR A 300 -5.82 -10.69 15.40
CA THR A 300 -5.37 -11.73 14.45
C THR A 300 -6.22 -11.75 13.19
N GLU A 301 -7.55 -11.58 13.31
CA GLU A 301 -8.45 -11.46 12.16
C GLU A 301 -8.14 -10.19 11.37
N PHE A 302 -7.89 -9.05 12.06
CA PHE A 302 -7.51 -7.80 11.42
C PHE A 302 -6.30 -7.97 10.48
N TRP A 303 -5.20 -8.55 10.94
CA TRP A 303 -4.01 -8.78 10.14
C TRP A 303 -4.18 -9.84 9.02
N ARG A 304 -5.23 -10.63 9.03
CA ARG A 304 -5.62 -11.50 7.92
C ARG A 304 -6.41 -10.77 6.84
N ARG A 305 -6.95 -9.57 7.16
CA ARG A 305 -7.82 -8.77 6.29
C ARG A 305 -7.19 -7.45 5.84
N TRP A 306 -6.23 -6.95 6.60
CA TRP A 306 -5.49 -5.72 6.33
C TRP A 306 -4.16 -6.03 5.63
N HIS A 307 -3.89 -5.36 4.49
CA HIS A 307 -2.62 -5.46 3.74
C HIS A 307 -2.12 -6.90 3.64
N ILE A 308 -2.96 -7.78 3.09
CA ILE A 308 -2.79 -9.24 3.10
C ILE A 308 -1.46 -9.65 2.46
N SER A 309 -1.06 -8.96 1.40
CA SER A 309 0.20 -9.25 0.70
C SER A 309 1.42 -8.99 1.59
N LEU A 310 1.47 -7.88 2.33
CA LEU A 310 2.53 -7.59 3.31
C LEU A 310 2.47 -8.55 4.51
N SER A 311 1.29 -8.75 5.08
CA SER A 311 1.10 -9.62 6.25
C SER A 311 1.57 -11.04 5.97
N THR A 312 1.25 -11.57 4.79
CA THR A 312 1.73 -12.88 4.35
C THR A 312 3.22 -12.88 4.02
N TRP A 313 3.77 -11.78 3.48
CA TRP A 313 5.20 -11.64 3.25
C TRP A 313 5.99 -11.68 4.57
N LEU A 314 5.60 -10.85 5.55
CA LEU A 314 6.21 -10.83 6.88
C LEU A 314 6.12 -12.19 7.59
N ARG A 315 4.98 -12.89 7.46
CA ARG A 315 4.84 -14.24 7.99
C ARG A 315 5.83 -15.21 7.34
N ASP A 316 5.90 -15.24 6.01
CA ASP A 316 6.60 -16.32 5.28
C ASP A 316 8.11 -16.09 5.21
N TYR A 317 8.56 -14.84 5.12
CA TYR A 317 9.98 -14.53 4.96
C TYR A 317 10.65 -14.08 6.27
N LEU A 318 9.91 -13.53 7.23
CA LEU A 318 10.46 -13.07 8.49
C LEU A 318 10.06 -13.98 9.66
N TYR A 319 8.77 -14.06 9.99
CA TYR A 319 8.30 -14.81 11.16
C TYR A 319 8.70 -16.30 11.13
N ILE A 320 8.47 -16.97 10.00
CA ILE A 320 8.85 -18.39 9.82
C ILE A 320 10.37 -18.57 9.86
N SER A 321 11.14 -17.62 9.30
CA SER A 321 12.61 -17.66 9.33
C SER A 321 13.19 -17.50 10.74
N LEU A 322 12.52 -16.75 11.63
CA LEU A 322 12.86 -16.64 13.05
C LEU A 322 12.51 -17.89 13.88
N GLY A 323 11.87 -18.88 13.24
CA GLY A 323 11.43 -20.14 13.85
C GLY A 323 9.92 -20.27 14.03
N GLY A 324 9.16 -19.22 13.74
CA GLY A 324 7.69 -19.22 13.81
C GLY A 324 7.19 -19.61 15.20
N ASN A 325 6.27 -20.58 15.24
CA ASN A 325 5.69 -21.14 16.48
C ASN A 325 6.29 -22.50 16.89
N ARG A 326 7.40 -22.91 16.24
CA ARG A 326 7.98 -24.27 16.43
C ARG A 326 8.91 -24.37 17.64
N LYS A 327 9.38 -23.24 18.21
CA LYS A 327 10.39 -23.19 19.27
C LYS A 327 9.80 -22.80 20.65
N GLY A 328 8.58 -23.22 20.96
CA GLY A 328 7.91 -22.95 22.23
C GLY A 328 7.15 -21.62 22.27
N ARG A 329 6.39 -21.40 23.36
CA ARG A 329 5.46 -20.26 23.49
C ARG A 329 6.19 -18.91 23.62
N ILE A 330 7.21 -18.82 24.49
CA ILE A 330 7.96 -17.56 24.70
C ILE A 330 8.61 -17.09 23.41
N ARG A 331 9.28 -18.01 22.70
CA ARG A 331 9.90 -17.69 21.40
C ARG A 331 8.87 -17.27 20.36
N THR A 332 7.67 -17.83 20.41
CA THR A 332 6.56 -17.42 19.52
C THR A 332 6.15 -15.97 19.77
N TYR A 333 5.98 -15.55 21.02
CA TYR A 333 5.61 -14.17 21.38
C TYR A 333 6.72 -13.20 20.97
N PHE A 334 7.98 -13.55 21.24
CA PHE A 334 9.14 -12.78 20.79
C PHE A 334 9.17 -12.62 19.26
N ASN A 335 8.96 -13.71 18.51
CA ASN A 335 8.94 -13.68 17.06
C ASN A 335 7.81 -12.78 16.51
N LEU A 336 6.62 -12.80 17.13
CA LEU A 336 5.51 -11.92 16.79
C LEU A 336 5.89 -10.45 17.02
N LEU A 337 6.44 -10.14 18.21
CA LEU A 337 6.85 -8.77 18.54
C LEU A 337 7.93 -8.26 17.57
N VAL A 338 9.00 -9.02 17.34
CA VAL A 338 10.07 -8.65 16.41
C VAL A 338 9.52 -8.46 14.98
N THR A 339 8.64 -9.34 14.53
CA THR A 339 8.03 -9.23 13.20
C THR A 339 7.24 -7.93 13.05
N MET A 340 6.47 -7.55 14.06
CA MET A 340 5.67 -6.32 14.02
C MET A 340 6.51 -5.06 14.22
N LEU A 341 7.56 -5.10 15.06
CA LEU A 341 8.52 -3.99 15.20
C LEU A 341 9.22 -3.69 13.87
N LEU A 342 9.74 -4.72 13.20
CA LEU A 342 10.37 -4.57 11.88
C LEU A 342 9.36 -4.17 10.80
N GLY A 343 8.11 -4.64 10.89
CA GLY A 343 7.01 -4.19 10.05
C GLY A 343 6.68 -2.71 10.27
N GLY A 344 6.68 -2.24 11.52
CA GLY A 344 6.53 -0.82 11.86
C GLY A 344 7.67 0.02 11.28
N LEU A 345 8.91 -0.39 11.51
CA LEU A 345 10.08 0.30 10.97
C LEU A 345 10.06 0.35 9.43
N TRP A 346 9.56 -0.70 8.77
CA TRP A 346 9.39 -0.72 7.32
C TRP A 346 8.43 0.37 6.81
N HIS A 347 7.39 0.71 7.58
CA HIS A 347 6.45 1.78 7.22
C HIS A 347 7.12 3.16 7.23
N GLY A 348 7.94 3.46 8.24
CA GLY A 348 8.60 4.77 8.33
C GLY A 348 9.78 4.80 9.28
N ALA A 349 10.73 5.67 8.97
CA ALA A 349 11.95 5.87 9.74
C ALA A 349 11.70 6.86 10.91
N ALA A 350 10.84 6.48 11.86
CA ALA A 350 10.55 7.27 13.05
C ALA A 350 10.12 6.38 14.22
N VAL A 351 10.37 6.85 15.44
CA VAL A 351 10.04 6.14 16.69
C VAL A 351 8.54 5.77 16.77
N ARG A 352 7.66 6.64 16.28
CA ARG A 352 6.21 6.41 16.27
C ARG A 352 5.81 5.15 15.50
N PHE A 353 6.51 4.80 14.43
CA PHE A 353 6.26 3.57 13.69
C PHE A 353 6.75 2.32 14.43
N ILE A 354 7.85 2.45 15.19
CA ILE A 354 8.33 1.38 16.08
C ILE A 354 7.30 1.12 17.18
N LEU A 355 6.76 2.18 17.80
CA LEU A 355 5.71 2.10 18.81
C LEU A 355 4.41 1.51 18.25
N TRP A 356 4.03 1.90 17.04
CA TRP A 356 2.91 1.29 16.31
C TRP A 356 3.12 -0.22 16.11
N GLY A 357 4.32 -0.62 15.68
CA GLY A 357 4.69 -2.03 15.54
C GLY A 357 4.67 -2.78 16.88
N ALA A 358 5.17 -2.15 17.96
CA ALA A 358 5.13 -2.70 19.31
C ALA A 358 3.69 -2.93 19.79
N LEU A 359 2.78 -1.94 19.62
CA LEU A 359 1.37 -2.05 19.96
C LEU A 359 0.73 -3.27 19.30
N HIS A 360 0.89 -3.41 17.99
CA HIS A 360 0.32 -4.53 17.24
C HIS A 360 0.98 -5.87 17.60
N GLY A 361 2.30 -5.90 17.82
CA GLY A 361 3.04 -7.09 18.22
C GLY A 361 2.62 -7.59 19.60
N ILE A 362 2.47 -6.69 20.58
CA ILE A 362 1.97 -6.99 21.93
C ILE A 362 0.52 -7.48 21.85
N ALA A 363 -0.35 -6.79 21.11
CA ALA A 363 -1.75 -7.19 20.96
C ALA A 363 -1.88 -8.60 20.34
N LEU A 364 -1.07 -8.94 19.33
CA LEU A 364 -1.04 -10.28 18.75
C LEU A 364 -0.53 -11.34 19.74
N ALA A 365 0.49 -11.02 20.54
CA ALA A 365 1.04 -11.91 21.56
C ALA A 365 0.01 -12.16 22.67
N LEU A 366 -0.66 -11.10 23.16
CA LEU A 366 -1.73 -11.19 24.16
C LEU A 366 -2.93 -11.98 23.64
N HIS A 367 -3.36 -11.73 22.41
CA HIS A 367 -4.44 -12.52 21.80
C HIS A 367 -4.06 -14.01 21.68
N LYS A 368 -2.83 -14.32 21.29
CA LYS A 368 -2.36 -15.70 21.24
C LYS A 368 -2.25 -16.35 22.61
N LEU A 369 -1.86 -15.59 23.64
CA LEU A 369 -1.88 -16.03 25.03
C LEU A 369 -3.31 -16.35 25.45
N TRP A 370 -4.26 -15.45 25.21
CA TRP A 370 -5.69 -15.66 25.46
C TRP A 370 -6.21 -16.97 24.85
N LEU A 371 -5.92 -17.22 23.57
CA LEU A 371 -6.30 -18.46 22.88
C LEU A 371 -5.67 -19.72 23.50
N SER A 372 -4.55 -19.59 24.22
CA SER A 372 -3.88 -20.72 24.88
C SER A 372 -4.37 -21.00 26.29
N VAL A 373 -5.04 -20.02 26.92
CA VAL A 373 -5.48 -20.08 28.33
C VAL A 373 -6.98 -20.29 28.43
N VAL A 374 -7.78 -19.65 27.55
CA VAL A 374 -9.23 -19.69 27.60
C VAL A 374 -9.79 -20.81 26.70
N PRO A 375 -10.36 -21.89 27.28
CA PRO A 375 -10.94 -22.98 26.51
C PRO A 375 -12.08 -22.48 25.58
N GLY A 376 -12.14 -23.00 24.36
CA GLY A 376 -13.20 -22.65 23.39
C GLY A 376 -13.06 -21.26 22.75
N SER A 377 -12.01 -20.50 23.08
CA SER A 377 -11.72 -19.24 22.38
C SER A 377 -11.34 -19.47 20.92
N LYS A 378 -11.69 -18.51 20.04
CA LYS A 378 -11.50 -18.64 18.59
C LYS A 378 -10.50 -17.63 18.05
N ALA A 379 -9.63 -18.07 17.17
CA ALA A 379 -8.63 -17.22 16.53
C ALA A 379 -9.24 -16.24 15.51
N THR A 380 -10.41 -16.56 14.98
CA THR A 380 -11.14 -15.70 14.02
C THR A 380 -12.52 -15.41 14.54
N GLY A 381 -12.98 -14.18 14.35
CA GLY A 381 -14.31 -13.74 14.74
C GLY A 381 -15.43 -14.40 13.94
N ALA A 382 -15.15 -15.02 12.78
CA ALA A 382 -16.15 -15.66 11.94
C ALA A 382 -16.86 -16.81 12.64
N GLU A 383 -16.16 -17.51 13.56
CA GLU A 383 -16.70 -18.62 14.36
C GLU A 383 -17.26 -18.18 15.73
N MET A 384 -17.13 -16.88 16.06
CA MET A 384 -17.65 -16.35 17.31
C MET A 384 -19.17 -16.17 17.26
N ARG A 385 -19.83 -16.41 18.40
CA ARG A 385 -21.23 -16.01 18.57
C ARG A 385 -21.36 -14.49 18.44
N TRP A 386 -22.48 -14.01 17.87
CA TRP A 386 -22.70 -12.59 17.55
C TRP A 386 -22.52 -11.66 18.77
N PHE A 387 -22.92 -12.07 19.98
CA PHE A 387 -22.82 -11.25 21.19
C PHE A 387 -21.37 -11.10 21.72
N TRP A 388 -20.42 -11.97 21.34
CA TRP A 388 -18.99 -11.76 21.55
C TRP A 388 -18.31 -11.08 20.37
N ARG A 389 -18.86 -11.27 19.19
CA ARG A 389 -18.30 -10.69 17.95
C ARG A 389 -18.43 -9.17 17.92
N ILE A 390 -19.59 -8.61 18.34
CA ILE A 390 -19.81 -7.16 18.33
C ILE A 390 -18.85 -6.43 19.29
N PRO A 391 -18.72 -6.78 20.58
CA PRO A 391 -17.70 -6.19 21.44
C PRO A 391 -16.28 -6.40 20.90
N GLY A 392 -15.98 -7.58 20.36
CA GLY A 392 -14.68 -7.87 19.76
C GLY A 392 -14.34 -6.92 18.61
N ILE A 393 -15.30 -6.62 17.71
CA ILE A 393 -15.14 -5.63 16.64
C ILE A 393 -14.88 -4.25 17.24
N PHE A 394 -15.68 -3.83 18.22
CA PHE A 394 -15.52 -2.53 18.86
C PHE A 394 -14.12 -2.36 19.47
N PHE A 395 -13.67 -3.30 20.28
CA PHE A 395 -12.34 -3.22 20.92
C PHE A 395 -11.19 -3.32 19.90
N THR A 396 -11.30 -4.21 18.91
CA THR A 396 -10.27 -4.35 17.87
C THR A 396 -10.19 -3.08 17.02
N PHE A 397 -11.32 -2.50 16.62
CA PHE A 397 -11.38 -1.26 15.85
C PHE A 397 -10.75 -0.10 16.61
N ASN A 398 -11.10 0.10 17.90
CA ASN A 398 -10.51 1.19 18.71
C ASN A 398 -9.01 0.99 18.98
N LEU A 399 -8.54 -0.24 19.21
CA LEU A 399 -7.11 -0.54 19.29
C LEU A 399 -6.37 -0.15 17.98
N VAL A 400 -6.96 -0.48 16.86
CA VAL A 400 -6.39 -0.14 15.54
C VAL A 400 -6.43 1.37 15.29
N CYS A 401 -7.50 2.05 15.67
CA CYS A 401 -7.60 3.52 15.58
C CYS A 401 -6.56 4.22 16.45
N PHE A 402 -6.30 3.71 17.65
CA PHE A 402 -5.19 4.19 18.49
C PHE A 402 -3.83 3.97 17.79
N GLY A 403 -3.64 2.84 17.11
CA GLY A 403 -2.48 2.63 16.24
C GLY A 403 -2.41 3.65 15.11
N TRP A 404 -3.53 3.96 14.46
CA TRP A 404 -3.59 4.93 13.38
C TRP A 404 -3.26 6.36 13.81
N LEU A 405 -3.58 6.74 15.05
CA LEU A 405 -3.16 8.02 15.62
C LEU A 405 -1.63 8.15 15.59
N MET A 406 -0.90 7.12 16.05
CA MET A 406 0.57 7.12 15.98
C MET A 406 1.10 7.09 14.55
N PHE A 407 0.37 6.46 13.64
CA PHE A 407 0.76 6.34 12.24
C PHE A 407 0.65 7.68 11.49
N ARG A 408 -0.45 8.46 11.72
CA ARG A 408 -0.71 9.73 11.03
C ARG A 408 0.09 10.90 11.60
N ALA A 409 0.20 10.98 12.91
CA ALA A 409 0.83 12.12 13.56
C ALA A 409 2.25 12.37 13.04
N GLU A 410 2.64 13.61 12.84
CA GLU A 410 3.99 13.95 12.36
C GLU A 410 5.07 13.68 13.41
N SER A 411 4.71 13.83 14.69
CA SER A 411 5.61 13.66 15.83
C SER A 411 4.93 13.00 17.03
N MET A 412 5.74 12.50 17.98
CA MET A 412 5.20 12.02 19.28
C MET A 412 4.56 13.14 20.08
N LYS A 413 4.99 14.40 19.89
CA LYS A 413 4.37 15.57 20.52
C LYS A 413 2.92 15.73 20.01
N THR A 414 2.69 15.59 18.72
CA THR A 414 1.33 15.61 18.12
C THR A 414 0.46 14.51 18.70
N VAL A 415 1.00 13.28 18.86
CA VAL A 415 0.26 12.16 19.50
C VAL A 415 -0.15 12.53 20.92
N GLN A 416 0.79 13.06 21.72
CA GLN A 416 0.51 13.47 23.11
C GLN A 416 -0.55 14.58 23.17
N LEU A 417 -0.46 15.56 22.27
CA LEU A 417 -1.41 16.68 22.22
C LEU A 417 -2.81 16.20 21.82
N MET A 418 -2.94 15.35 20.81
CA MET A 418 -4.21 14.74 20.42
C MET A 418 -4.85 13.96 21.57
N LEU A 419 -4.05 13.15 22.28
CA LEU A 419 -4.54 12.40 23.46
C LEU A 419 -4.92 13.35 24.60
N HIS A 420 -4.13 14.39 24.85
CA HIS A 420 -4.45 15.40 25.85
C HIS A 420 -5.81 16.05 25.54
N GLN A 421 -6.03 16.50 24.30
CA GLN A 421 -7.32 17.07 23.89
C GLN A 421 -8.47 16.07 24.10
N ILE A 422 -8.31 14.82 23.66
CA ILE A 422 -9.36 13.79 23.76
C ILE A 422 -9.73 13.51 25.23
N PHE A 423 -8.76 13.47 26.16
CA PHE A 423 -9.02 13.08 27.55
C PHE A 423 -9.30 14.24 28.49
N THR A 424 -8.80 15.43 28.20
CA THR A 424 -8.91 16.57 29.14
C THR A 424 -9.74 17.74 28.62
N ASN A 425 -9.86 17.89 27.29
CA ASN A 425 -10.61 18.97 26.64
C ASN A 425 -11.77 18.44 25.78
N PHE A 426 -12.38 17.33 26.21
CA PHE A 426 -13.51 16.75 25.52
C PHE A 426 -14.76 17.61 25.73
N ASN A 427 -15.23 18.27 24.67
CA ASN A 427 -16.39 19.14 24.71
C ASN A 427 -17.52 18.66 23.79
N PRO A 428 -18.54 17.94 24.32
CA PRO A 428 -19.66 17.47 23.50
C PRO A 428 -20.60 18.58 23.02
N SER A 429 -20.57 19.78 23.61
CA SER A 429 -21.45 20.87 23.21
C SER A 429 -21.16 21.41 21.80
N VAL A 430 -19.94 21.16 21.28
CA VAL A 430 -19.57 21.56 19.90
C VAL A 430 -20.13 20.62 18.82
N ILE A 431 -20.70 19.47 19.19
CA ILE A 431 -21.19 18.45 18.23
C ILE A 431 -22.15 19.03 17.20
N PRO A 432 -23.20 19.81 17.54
CA PRO A 432 -24.11 20.36 16.55
C PRO A 432 -23.41 21.27 15.55
N GLN A 433 -22.52 22.14 16.01
CA GLN A 433 -21.77 23.09 15.18
C GLN A 433 -20.78 22.36 14.24
N VAL A 434 -20.10 21.33 14.76
CA VAL A 434 -19.18 20.50 13.97
C VAL A 434 -19.92 19.70 12.91
N LEU A 435 -21.08 19.11 13.25
CA LEU A 435 -21.90 18.38 12.29
C LEU A 435 -22.46 19.31 11.20
N GLU A 436 -22.87 20.54 11.54
CA GLU A 436 -23.35 21.53 10.58
C GLU A 436 -22.19 22.02 9.68
N GLY A 437 -21.08 22.45 10.27
CA GLY A 437 -19.93 22.97 9.55
C GLY A 437 -19.23 21.96 8.64
N TYR A 438 -19.28 20.68 8.98
CA TYR A 438 -18.64 19.58 8.25
C TYR A 438 -19.65 18.52 7.75
N ALA A 439 -20.92 18.92 7.50
CA ALA A 439 -22.00 18.00 7.15
C ALA A 439 -21.66 17.06 5.97
N GLY A 440 -21.06 17.60 4.90
CA GLY A 440 -20.64 16.80 3.74
C GLY A 440 -19.57 15.77 4.08
N ILE A 441 -18.65 16.10 4.99
CA ILE A 441 -17.59 15.19 5.45
C ILE A 441 -18.18 14.05 6.28
N PHE A 442 -19.02 14.37 7.27
CA PHE A 442 -19.67 13.35 8.09
C PHE A 442 -20.61 12.45 7.29
N LEU A 443 -21.27 13.01 6.25
CA LEU A 443 -22.04 12.21 5.29
C LEU A 443 -21.13 11.21 4.56
N LEU A 444 -19.99 11.64 4.03
CA LEU A 444 -19.03 10.76 3.35
C LEU A 444 -18.41 9.74 4.30
N VAL A 445 -18.08 10.13 5.53
CA VAL A 445 -17.61 9.21 6.57
C VAL A 445 -18.68 8.15 6.87
N GLY A 446 -19.94 8.57 7.03
CA GLY A 446 -21.06 7.68 7.24
C GLY A 446 -21.27 6.69 6.08
N ILE A 447 -21.26 7.19 4.84
CA ILE A 447 -21.35 6.35 3.62
C ILE A 447 -20.17 5.37 3.56
N GLY A 448 -18.94 5.85 3.79
CA GLY A 448 -17.75 5.01 3.74
C GLY A 448 -17.79 3.85 4.74
N TYR A 449 -18.15 4.13 5.99
CA TYR A 449 -18.32 3.07 7.00
C TYR A 449 -19.52 2.17 6.70
N LEU A 450 -20.64 2.71 6.23
CA LEU A 450 -21.80 1.90 5.81
C LEU A 450 -21.40 0.91 4.71
N LEU A 451 -20.77 1.40 3.66
CA LEU A 451 -20.30 0.54 2.55
C LEU A 451 -19.30 -0.52 3.05
N HIS A 452 -18.40 -0.13 3.97
CA HIS A 452 -17.43 -1.06 4.56
C HIS A 452 -18.12 -2.17 5.37
N MET A 453 -19.25 -1.87 6.05
CA MET A 453 -19.99 -2.81 6.88
C MET A 453 -21.01 -3.66 6.11
N LEU A 454 -21.26 -3.36 4.83
CA LEU A 454 -22.17 -4.17 4.01
C LEU A 454 -21.67 -5.62 3.89
N PRO A 455 -22.59 -6.59 3.86
CA PRO A 455 -22.23 -7.99 3.58
C PRO A 455 -21.52 -8.15 2.23
N ASP A 456 -20.54 -9.05 2.16
CA ASP A 456 -19.76 -9.30 0.94
C ASP A 456 -20.63 -9.72 -0.28
N ARG A 457 -21.86 -10.17 -0.03
CA ARG A 457 -22.87 -10.45 -1.09
C ARG A 457 -23.26 -9.20 -1.87
N CYS A 458 -23.27 -8.03 -1.20
CA CYS A 458 -23.62 -6.75 -1.85
C CYS A 458 -22.50 -6.33 -2.83
N ASP A 459 -21.24 -6.45 -2.40
CA ASP A 459 -20.08 -6.16 -3.24
C ASP A 459 -20.03 -7.12 -4.45
N ARG A 460 -20.22 -8.44 -4.22
CA ARG A 460 -20.31 -9.42 -5.30
C ARG A 460 -21.48 -9.19 -6.24
N TRP A 461 -22.62 -8.71 -5.73
CA TRP A 461 -23.77 -8.37 -6.56
C TRP A 461 -23.44 -7.17 -7.47
N ALA A 462 -22.89 -6.10 -6.91
CA ALA A 462 -22.51 -4.91 -7.67
C ALA A 462 -21.45 -5.22 -8.74
N GLN A 463 -20.45 -6.03 -8.40
CA GLN A 463 -19.44 -6.51 -9.35
C GLN A 463 -20.07 -7.33 -10.48
N ARG A 464 -20.97 -8.28 -10.17
CA ARG A 464 -21.67 -9.08 -11.18
C ARG A 464 -22.55 -8.21 -12.06
N PHE A 465 -23.24 -7.24 -11.48
CA PHE A 465 -24.07 -6.29 -12.24
C PHE A 465 -23.23 -5.55 -13.27
N VAL A 466 -22.13 -4.91 -12.86
CA VAL A 466 -21.23 -4.19 -13.78
C VAL A 466 -20.67 -5.15 -14.85
N THR A 467 -20.25 -6.35 -14.46
CA THR A 467 -19.69 -7.37 -15.39
C THR A 467 -20.73 -7.87 -16.40
N SER A 468 -22.02 -7.86 -16.06
CA SER A 468 -23.11 -8.29 -16.96
C SER A 468 -23.46 -7.25 -18.03
N LEU A 469 -23.10 -5.98 -17.82
CA LEU A 469 -23.38 -4.91 -18.78
C LEU A 469 -22.63 -5.11 -20.10
N PRO A 470 -23.17 -4.64 -21.24
CA PRO A 470 -22.42 -4.58 -22.49
C PRO A 470 -21.14 -3.77 -22.33
N THR A 471 -20.07 -4.16 -23.02
CA THR A 471 -18.76 -3.50 -22.91
C THR A 471 -18.83 -1.97 -23.18
N VAL A 472 -19.64 -1.55 -24.15
CA VAL A 472 -19.87 -0.12 -24.43
C VAL A 472 -20.43 0.61 -23.21
N VAL A 473 -21.40 0.02 -22.52
CA VAL A 473 -22.00 0.60 -21.30
C VAL A 473 -20.99 0.66 -20.18
N GLN A 474 -20.14 -0.36 -20.02
CA GLN A 474 -19.05 -0.35 -19.03
C GLN A 474 -18.05 0.78 -19.30
N VAL A 475 -17.69 1.00 -20.56
CA VAL A 475 -16.78 2.11 -20.97
C VAL A 475 -17.44 3.47 -20.73
N LEU A 476 -18.72 3.64 -21.09
CA LEU A 476 -19.45 4.88 -20.80
C LEU A 476 -19.57 5.15 -19.31
N LEU A 477 -19.87 4.13 -18.51
CA LEU A 477 -19.89 4.22 -17.05
C LEU A 477 -18.52 4.64 -16.50
N ALA A 478 -17.44 4.04 -17.01
CA ALA A 478 -16.09 4.42 -16.63
C ALA A 478 -15.79 5.88 -16.99
N ALA A 479 -16.11 6.32 -18.21
CA ALA A 479 -15.93 7.72 -18.62
C ALA A 479 -16.72 8.70 -17.74
N CYS A 480 -17.98 8.36 -17.40
CA CYS A 480 -18.82 9.17 -16.52
C CYS A 480 -18.22 9.30 -15.11
N VAL A 481 -17.80 8.17 -14.49
CA VAL A 481 -17.19 8.20 -13.15
C VAL A 481 -15.87 8.95 -13.16
N ILE A 482 -15.02 8.77 -14.16
CA ILE A 482 -13.77 9.51 -14.32
C ILE A 482 -14.05 11.00 -14.43
N TRP A 483 -15.02 11.38 -15.24
CA TRP A 483 -15.44 12.78 -15.38
C TRP A 483 -15.92 13.36 -14.05
N LEU A 484 -16.78 12.65 -13.31
CA LEU A 484 -17.25 13.07 -11.99
C LEU A 484 -16.08 13.23 -11.00
N VAL A 485 -15.16 12.28 -10.96
CA VAL A 485 -13.96 12.35 -10.11
C VAL A 485 -13.13 13.60 -10.44
N MET A 486 -12.97 13.92 -11.73
CA MET A 486 -12.22 15.12 -12.14
C MET A 486 -12.94 16.44 -11.76
N GLN A 487 -14.28 16.44 -11.68
CA GLN A 487 -15.04 17.63 -11.23
C GLN A 487 -14.95 17.84 -9.70
N VAL A 488 -14.94 16.74 -8.92
CA VAL A 488 -14.91 16.80 -7.44
C VAL A 488 -13.50 17.00 -6.91
N LYS A 489 -12.48 16.59 -7.69
CA LYS A 489 -11.09 16.66 -7.26
C LYS A 489 -10.68 18.13 -7.06
N SER A 490 -10.19 18.47 -5.86
CA SER A 490 -9.52 19.74 -5.60
C SER A 490 -8.28 19.88 -6.51
N SER A 491 -7.86 21.12 -6.77
CA SER A 491 -6.70 21.45 -7.62
C SER A 491 -5.42 20.73 -7.20
N ASP A 492 -5.29 20.34 -5.93
CA ASP A 492 -4.10 19.71 -5.38
C ASP A 492 -4.18 18.19 -5.46
N ILE A 493 -3.20 17.61 -6.15
CA ILE A 493 -3.03 16.15 -6.22
C ILE A 493 -2.55 15.67 -4.87
N GLN A 494 -3.43 14.98 -4.11
CA GLN A 494 -3.00 14.32 -2.89
C GLN A 494 -2.16 13.08 -3.24
N PRO A 495 -0.87 13.05 -2.85
CA PRO A 495 -0.04 11.89 -3.06
C PRO A 495 -0.63 10.69 -2.30
N PHE A 496 -0.33 9.50 -2.78
CA PHE A 496 -0.67 8.29 -2.04
C PHE A 496 0.00 8.32 -0.66
N ILE A 497 -0.70 7.88 0.38
CA ILE A 497 -0.26 8.01 1.78
C ILE A 497 1.15 7.46 2.05
N TYR A 498 1.56 6.39 1.35
CA TYR A 498 2.92 5.82 1.47
C TYR A 498 4.02 6.61 0.75
N PHE A 499 3.69 7.70 0.06
CA PHE A 499 4.69 8.64 -0.47
C PHE A 499 5.14 9.66 0.59
N GLN A 500 4.39 9.72 1.70
CA GLN A 500 4.64 10.67 2.79
C GLN A 500 5.61 10.12 3.87
N PHE A 501 5.96 8.82 3.82
CA PHE A 501 6.74 8.14 4.86
C PHE A 501 8.03 7.53 4.34
#